data_be10d6c2fe84d7036cae5c5b36cf9fbe
#
_entry.id   be10d6c2fe84d7036cae5c5b36cf9fbe
#
_cell.length_a   1.000
_cell.length_b   1.000
_cell.length_c   1.000
_cell.angle_alpha   90.00
_cell.angle_beta   90.00
_cell.angle_gamma   90.00
#
_symmetry.space_group_name_H-M   'P 1'
#
loop_
_entity.id
_entity.type
_entity.pdbx_description
1 polymer ?
#
loop_
_entity_poly.entity_id
_entity_poly.type
_entity_poly.pdbx_seq_one_letter_code
_entity_poly.pdbx_strand_id
1 'polypeptide(L)'
;DIWDWDLPVSGILVDLTVDGEEIPAVVQTSKQSFVYAFNRETGEPIWPIEERPVPPGDVPGEWYSPTQPFPTRPAGYELQGLSEDDLMDFTPELRAMALEQVSDIKMGPIFTPRVAVDDPNGWRATAQCPSATGGTNIPGGPVLDPETGILYVQSRKACTGGVLGPGSRTDDGAPDGGPGRTVVEFASAPGGGFGAIDGLPIFKPPYGRITAIDMNTGEHLWWIPNGDTPDNIANHPLLEGVDIPNTGYQGNATVLVTESLLMFAEGRGGRSLWYAANKETGERVGSVEIPAPTSTAPMTYMHEGVQYILLPIFGMGRDGERIPGSIAALRLP
;
A
#
# COMPACT_ATOMS: atom_id res chain seq x y z
N ASP A 1 -17.17 4.55 -4.96
CA ASP A 1 -16.81 5.34 -3.79
C ASP A 1 -16.00 6.57 -4.19
N ILE A 2 -15.82 7.51 -3.27
CA ILE A 2 -15.09 8.76 -3.49
C ILE A 2 -13.58 8.64 -3.22
N TRP A 3 -13.11 7.48 -2.76
CA TRP A 3 -11.72 7.26 -2.34
C TRP A 3 -10.90 6.41 -3.30
N ASP A 4 -11.54 5.69 -4.24
CA ASP A 4 -10.90 4.72 -5.13
C ASP A 4 -10.24 3.57 -4.35
N TRP A 5 -11.00 2.98 -3.44
CA TRP A 5 -10.53 1.89 -2.56
C TRP A 5 -11.12 0.54 -2.93
N ASP A 6 -10.91 0.15 -4.16
CA ASP A 6 -11.26 -1.18 -4.67
C ASP A 6 -10.36 -2.30 -4.10
N LEU A 7 -10.69 -3.53 -4.47
CA LEU A 7 -9.95 -4.76 -4.16
C LEU A 7 -9.15 -5.17 -5.40
N PRO A 8 -7.92 -4.63 -5.61
CA PRO A 8 -7.27 -4.66 -6.92
C PRO A 8 -6.55 -5.97 -7.23
N VAL A 9 -6.41 -6.86 -6.24
CA VAL A 9 -5.70 -8.14 -6.36
C VAL A 9 -6.64 -9.31 -6.14
N SER A 10 -6.29 -10.48 -6.67
CA SER A 10 -7.09 -11.70 -6.49
C SER A 10 -7.10 -12.14 -5.03
N GLY A 11 -8.25 -12.66 -4.58
CA GLY A 11 -8.34 -13.37 -3.31
C GLY A 11 -7.48 -14.64 -3.31
N ILE A 12 -6.94 -14.99 -2.17
CA ILE A 12 -6.11 -16.18 -1.97
C ILE A 12 -6.95 -17.26 -1.29
N LEU A 13 -6.98 -18.44 -1.87
CA LEU A 13 -7.67 -19.60 -1.30
C LEU A 13 -6.73 -20.35 -0.36
N VAL A 14 -7.20 -20.67 0.83
CA VAL A 14 -6.45 -21.38 1.87
C VAL A 14 -7.40 -22.10 2.81
N ASP A 15 -6.93 -23.14 3.48
CA ASP A 15 -7.62 -23.75 4.62
C ASP A 15 -6.98 -23.19 5.91
N LEU A 16 -7.77 -22.52 6.74
CA LEU A 16 -7.34 -21.91 7.99
C LEU A 16 -7.84 -22.71 9.19
N THR A 17 -7.07 -22.70 10.27
CA THR A 17 -7.51 -23.28 11.56
C THR A 17 -7.85 -22.16 12.52
N VAL A 18 -9.14 -21.84 12.66
CA VAL A 18 -9.61 -20.76 13.52
C VAL A 18 -10.38 -21.37 14.69
N ASP A 19 -9.97 -21.04 15.92
CA ASP A 19 -10.55 -21.57 17.16
C ASP A 19 -10.63 -23.10 17.21
N GLY A 20 -9.69 -23.76 16.51
CA GLY A 20 -9.61 -25.25 16.45
C GLY A 20 -10.46 -25.89 15.36
N GLU A 21 -11.14 -25.11 14.54
CA GLU A 21 -11.92 -25.58 13.39
C GLU A 21 -11.19 -25.28 12.07
N GLU A 22 -11.17 -26.27 11.16
CA GLU A 22 -10.68 -26.06 9.80
C GLU A 22 -11.75 -25.36 8.97
N ILE A 23 -11.42 -24.21 8.42
CA ILE A 23 -12.31 -23.38 7.60
C ILE A 23 -11.71 -23.20 6.21
N PRO A 24 -12.41 -23.64 5.15
CA PRO A 24 -12.02 -23.34 3.78
C PRO A 24 -12.23 -21.84 3.53
N ALA A 25 -11.15 -21.08 3.43
CA ALA A 25 -11.17 -19.63 3.41
C ALA A 25 -10.80 -19.02 2.06
N VAL A 26 -11.27 -17.81 1.83
CA VAL A 26 -10.72 -16.85 0.87
C VAL A 26 -10.28 -15.61 1.62
N VAL A 27 -9.04 -15.21 1.43
CA VAL A 27 -8.41 -14.03 2.04
C VAL A 27 -8.23 -12.95 0.99
N GLN A 28 -8.78 -11.76 1.24
CA GLN A 28 -8.77 -10.63 0.32
C GLN A 28 -8.19 -9.39 0.98
N THR A 29 -7.11 -8.86 0.43
CA THR A 29 -6.54 -7.57 0.84
C THR A 29 -7.11 -6.41 0.02
N SER A 30 -7.04 -5.21 0.55
CA SER A 30 -7.64 -4.03 -0.08
C SER A 30 -6.71 -2.82 -0.10
N LYS A 31 -7.06 -1.82 -0.91
CA LYS A 31 -6.38 -0.52 -0.92
C LYS A 31 -6.52 0.24 0.41
N GLN A 32 -7.59 -0.02 1.18
CA GLN A 32 -7.76 0.54 2.53
C GLN A 32 -6.78 -0.03 3.56
N SER A 33 -5.98 -1.03 3.19
CA SER A 33 -5.11 -1.78 4.10
C SER A 33 -5.89 -2.66 5.09
N PHE A 34 -7.09 -3.08 4.73
CA PHE A 34 -7.83 -4.13 5.40
C PHE A 34 -7.54 -5.50 4.77
N VAL A 35 -7.69 -6.53 5.58
CA VAL A 35 -7.77 -7.92 5.14
C VAL A 35 -9.16 -8.44 5.48
N TYR A 36 -9.88 -8.92 4.47
CA TYR A 36 -11.15 -9.60 4.64
C TYR A 36 -10.94 -11.10 4.49
N ALA A 37 -11.54 -11.89 5.35
CA ALA A 37 -11.49 -13.34 5.29
C ALA A 37 -12.90 -13.92 5.38
N PHE A 38 -13.25 -14.76 4.41
CA PHE A 38 -14.57 -15.39 4.32
C PHE A 38 -14.41 -16.89 4.18
N ASN A 39 -15.38 -17.63 4.72
CA ASN A 39 -15.57 -19.02 4.35
C ASN A 39 -15.95 -19.05 2.86
N ARG A 40 -15.13 -19.70 2.02
CA ARG A 40 -15.32 -19.69 0.56
C ARG A 40 -16.50 -20.55 0.07
N GLU A 41 -17.07 -21.39 0.94
CA GLU A 41 -18.24 -22.22 0.63
C GLU A 41 -19.55 -21.53 0.98
N THR A 42 -19.59 -20.78 2.09
CA THR A 42 -20.81 -20.13 2.59
C THR A 42 -20.87 -18.65 2.29
N GLY A 43 -19.71 -17.99 2.11
CA GLY A 43 -19.58 -16.54 1.97
C GLY A 43 -19.65 -15.81 3.30
N GLU A 44 -19.75 -16.50 4.43
CA GLU A 44 -19.77 -15.87 5.75
C GLU A 44 -18.37 -15.34 6.14
N PRO A 45 -18.27 -14.14 6.73
CA PRO A 45 -16.99 -13.63 7.21
C PRO A 45 -16.48 -14.46 8.39
N ILE A 46 -15.18 -14.79 8.39
CA ILE A 46 -14.53 -15.54 9.46
C ILE A 46 -14.49 -14.72 10.75
N TRP A 47 -14.17 -13.44 10.64
CA TRP A 47 -14.30 -12.48 11.74
C TRP A 47 -15.38 -11.45 11.40
N PRO A 48 -16.12 -10.94 12.40
CA PRO A 48 -17.18 -9.97 12.16
C PRO A 48 -16.69 -8.77 11.34
N ILE A 49 -17.52 -8.34 10.41
CA ILE A 49 -17.36 -7.07 9.69
C ILE A 49 -18.42 -6.13 10.23
N GLU A 50 -18.00 -5.05 10.86
CA GLU A 50 -18.89 -4.09 11.52
C GLU A 50 -19.14 -2.88 10.64
N GLU A 51 -20.39 -2.53 10.43
CA GLU A 51 -20.76 -1.25 9.86
C GLU A 51 -20.54 -0.14 10.92
N ARG A 52 -19.53 0.69 10.69
CA ARG A 52 -19.19 1.79 11.62
C ARG A 52 -19.52 3.15 11.01
N PRO A 53 -20.09 4.09 11.80
CA PRO A 53 -20.28 5.46 11.34
C PRO A 53 -18.98 6.10 10.88
N VAL A 54 -19.07 6.86 9.78
CA VAL A 54 -17.95 7.64 9.23
C VAL A 54 -18.30 9.11 9.18
N PRO A 55 -17.30 10.02 9.15
CA PRO A 55 -17.59 11.45 9.09
C PRO A 55 -18.48 11.82 7.89
N PRO A 56 -19.49 12.66 8.07
CA PRO A 56 -20.31 13.14 6.96
C PRO A 56 -19.48 14.06 6.05
N GLY A 57 -19.79 14.05 4.75
CA GLY A 57 -19.27 15.01 3.80
C GLY A 57 -20.04 16.31 3.76
N ASP A 58 -19.42 17.31 3.20
CA ASP A 58 -19.94 18.65 3.05
C ASP A 58 -19.95 19.17 1.60
N VAL A 59 -19.54 18.32 0.64
CA VAL A 59 -19.60 18.67 -0.78
C VAL A 59 -21.06 18.71 -1.26
N PRO A 60 -21.57 19.84 -1.72
CA PRO A 60 -22.98 19.95 -2.10
C PRO A 60 -23.36 19.00 -3.25
N GLY A 61 -24.39 18.19 -3.02
CA GLY A 61 -24.88 17.21 -4.01
C GLY A 61 -24.15 15.88 -4.03
N GLU A 62 -23.01 15.74 -3.36
CA GLU A 62 -22.33 14.44 -3.19
C GLU A 62 -23.03 13.61 -2.10
N TRP A 63 -23.10 12.32 -2.32
CA TRP A 63 -23.64 11.38 -1.34
C TRP A 63 -22.75 10.13 -1.23
N TYR A 64 -22.56 9.66 -0.03
CA TYR A 64 -21.94 8.37 0.28
C TYR A 64 -22.54 7.79 1.55
N SER A 65 -22.32 6.49 1.76
CA SER A 65 -22.89 5.80 2.91
C SER A 65 -22.42 6.43 4.22
N PRO A 66 -23.35 6.66 5.18
CA PRO A 66 -23.01 7.15 6.51
C PRO A 66 -22.24 6.14 7.35
N THR A 67 -22.16 4.89 6.92
CA THR A 67 -21.36 3.82 7.53
C THR A 67 -20.47 3.16 6.50
N GLN A 68 -19.39 2.54 6.96
CA GLN A 68 -18.48 1.76 6.14
C GLN A 68 -18.14 0.45 6.84
N PRO A 69 -17.82 -0.64 6.09
CA PRO A 69 -17.51 -1.93 6.66
C PRO A 69 -16.08 -1.97 7.22
N PHE A 70 -15.95 -2.31 8.49
CA PHE A 70 -14.67 -2.51 9.17
C PHE A 70 -14.51 -3.97 9.60
N PRO A 71 -13.55 -4.72 9.05
CA PRO A 71 -13.21 -6.02 9.60
C PRO A 71 -12.66 -5.85 11.02
N THR A 72 -13.11 -6.68 11.94
CA THR A 72 -12.66 -6.65 13.34
C THR A 72 -11.27 -7.24 13.50
N ARG A 73 -10.88 -8.14 12.59
CA ARG A 73 -9.57 -8.79 12.46
C ARG A 73 -9.28 -9.11 11.00
N PRO A 74 -7.99 -9.11 10.59
CA PRO A 74 -6.86 -8.49 11.28
C PRO A 74 -6.99 -6.97 11.40
N ALA A 75 -6.14 -6.36 12.25
CA ALA A 75 -5.99 -4.90 12.24
C ALA A 75 -5.47 -4.40 10.88
N GLY A 76 -5.69 -3.12 10.57
CA GLY A 76 -5.12 -2.52 9.35
C GLY A 76 -3.59 -2.62 9.32
N TYR A 77 -3.05 -3.01 8.16
CA TYR A 77 -1.60 -3.26 8.01
C TYR A 77 -0.81 -2.06 7.46
N GLU A 78 -1.45 -0.92 7.24
CA GLU A 78 -0.81 0.35 6.87
C GLU A 78 -1.57 1.51 7.51
N LEU A 79 -1.02 2.73 7.43
CA LEU A 79 -1.61 3.95 7.96
C LEU A 79 -3.03 4.17 7.41
N GLN A 80 -4.00 4.28 8.31
CA GLN A 80 -5.42 4.47 8.02
C GLN A 80 -5.93 5.79 8.63
N GLY A 81 -6.06 6.81 7.79
CA GLY A 81 -6.26 8.18 8.23
C GLY A 81 -4.94 8.90 8.45
N LEU A 82 -5.00 10.14 8.91
CA LEU A 82 -3.84 10.99 9.21
C LEU A 82 -4.10 11.83 10.44
N SER A 83 -3.10 11.88 11.30
CA SER A 83 -3.01 12.80 12.43
C SER A 83 -1.65 13.50 12.45
N GLU A 84 -1.49 14.50 13.29
CA GLU A 84 -0.19 15.13 13.47
C GLU A 84 0.89 14.14 13.95
N ASP A 85 0.52 13.12 14.72
CA ASP A 85 1.45 12.13 15.25
C ASP A 85 2.09 11.25 14.15
N ASP A 86 1.51 11.22 12.97
CA ASP A 86 2.01 10.46 11.81
C ASP A 86 3.03 11.23 10.97
N LEU A 87 3.19 12.53 11.24
CA LEU A 87 4.13 13.38 10.52
C LEU A 87 5.56 13.14 10.98
N MET A 88 6.53 13.33 10.05
CA MET A 88 7.95 13.14 10.33
C MET A 88 8.39 13.97 11.54
N ASP A 89 9.33 13.41 12.30
CA ASP A 89 9.87 13.98 13.52
C ASP A 89 11.37 13.68 13.69
N PHE A 90 12.09 13.55 12.59
CA PHE A 90 13.54 13.30 12.60
C PHE A 90 14.30 14.39 13.35
N THR A 91 13.87 15.67 13.20
CA THR A 91 14.33 16.78 14.02
C THR A 91 13.16 17.70 14.38
N PRO A 92 13.28 18.53 15.44
CA PRO A 92 12.25 19.53 15.77
C PRO A 92 11.94 20.49 14.63
N GLU A 93 12.94 20.87 13.83
CA GLU A 93 12.81 21.77 12.69
C GLU A 93 12.01 21.11 11.56
N LEU A 94 12.34 19.86 11.19
CA LEU A 94 11.61 19.08 10.19
C LEU A 94 10.17 18.81 10.63
N ARG A 95 9.96 18.57 11.93
CA ARG A 95 8.63 18.43 12.50
C ARG A 95 7.81 19.72 12.34
N ALA A 96 8.40 20.88 12.64
CA ALA A 96 7.73 22.16 12.48
C ALA A 96 7.36 22.43 11.00
N MET A 97 8.28 22.16 10.07
CA MET A 97 8.01 22.27 8.63
C MET A 97 6.90 21.33 8.17
N ALA A 98 6.86 20.11 8.69
CA ALA A 98 5.80 19.14 8.36
C ALA A 98 4.42 19.61 8.85
N LEU A 99 4.34 20.16 10.07
CA LEU A 99 3.12 20.73 10.63
C LEU A 99 2.64 21.95 9.81
N GLU A 100 3.54 22.82 9.41
CA GLU A 100 3.22 23.97 8.54
C GLU A 100 2.67 23.52 7.18
N GLN A 101 3.31 22.50 6.58
CA GLN A 101 2.92 21.94 5.28
C GLN A 101 1.49 21.40 5.25
N VAL A 102 0.97 20.93 6.38
CA VAL A 102 -0.37 20.35 6.48
C VAL A 102 -1.37 21.25 7.22
N SER A 103 -1.02 22.49 7.52
CA SER A 103 -1.84 23.41 8.33
C SER A 103 -3.21 23.71 7.70
N ASP A 104 -3.32 23.59 6.38
CA ASP A 104 -4.54 23.78 5.59
C ASP A 104 -5.13 22.45 5.06
N ILE A 105 -4.70 21.31 5.62
CA ILE A 105 -5.17 19.98 5.26
C ILE A 105 -6.12 19.47 6.34
N LYS A 106 -7.34 19.09 5.94
CA LYS A 106 -8.31 18.40 6.80
C LYS A 106 -7.80 16.98 7.09
N MET A 107 -7.27 16.74 8.28
CA MET A 107 -6.87 15.43 8.77
C MET A 107 -8.02 14.72 9.47
N GLY A 108 -7.94 13.38 9.57
CA GLY A 108 -8.93 12.59 10.27
C GLY A 108 -8.73 11.09 10.07
N PRO A 109 -9.63 10.25 10.62
CA PRO A 109 -9.58 8.80 10.45
C PRO A 109 -9.79 8.39 8.99
N ILE A 110 -9.57 7.10 8.72
CA ILE A 110 -9.95 6.51 7.44
C ILE A 110 -11.43 6.83 7.12
N PHE A 111 -11.76 6.99 5.85
CA PHE A 111 -13.07 7.44 5.37
C PHE A 111 -13.43 8.90 5.71
N THR A 112 -12.47 9.74 6.08
CA THR A 112 -12.70 11.18 6.11
C THR A 112 -12.98 11.67 4.68
N PRO A 113 -14.13 12.35 4.44
CA PRO A 113 -14.54 12.75 3.10
C PRO A 113 -13.65 13.83 2.51
N ARG A 114 -13.57 13.85 1.17
CA ARG A 114 -12.91 14.91 0.42
C ARG A 114 -13.64 16.23 0.60
N VAL A 115 -12.88 17.31 0.66
CA VAL A 115 -13.43 18.68 0.65
C VAL A 115 -13.77 19.15 -0.76
N ALA A 116 -14.67 20.11 -0.88
CA ALA A 116 -14.93 20.77 -2.15
C ALA A 116 -13.76 21.69 -2.57
N VAL A 117 -13.63 21.92 -3.87
CA VAL A 117 -12.94 23.12 -4.36
C VAL A 117 -13.64 24.33 -3.76
N ASP A 118 -12.89 25.29 -3.24
CA ASP A 118 -13.43 26.45 -2.52
C ASP A 118 -14.16 26.11 -1.22
N ASP A 119 -13.62 25.16 -0.46
CA ASP A 119 -14.16 24.77 0.85
C ASP A 119 -14.34 25.99 1.76
N PRO A 120 -15.55 26.20 2.35
CA PRO A 120 -15.85 27.39 3.15
C PRO A 120 -15.05 27.48 4.45
N ASN A 121 -14.46 26.38 4.91
CA ASN A 121 -13.60 26.35 6.09
C ASN A 121 -12.12 26.62 5.76
N GLY A 122 -11.81 26.82 4.48
CA GLY A 122 -10.47 27.11 4.00
C GLY A 122 -9.55 25.91 3.88
N TRP A 123 -10.09 24.69 3.95
CA TRP A 123 -9.30 23.48 3.72
C TRP A 123 -8.92 23.34 2.25
N ARG A 124 -7.63 23.25 1.97
CA ARG A 124 -7.11 23.02 0.62
C ARG A 124 -7.37 21.60 0.13
N ALA A 125 -7.36 20.63 1.03
CA ALA A 125 -7.64 19.22 0.72
C ALA A 125 -7.95 18.43 2.00
N THR A 126 -8.52 17.23 1.83
CA THR A 126 -8.61 16.22 2.89
C THR A 126 -7.48 15.22 2.76
N ALA A 127 -6.85 14.85 3.87
CA ALA A 127 -5.87 13.78 3.92
C ALA A 127 -6.52 12.43 3.64
N GLN A 128 -6.17 11.82 2.52
CA GLN A 128 -6.58 10.46 2.17
C GLN A 128 -5.41 9.50 2.39
N CYS A 129 -5.44 8.76 3.48
CA CYS A 129 -4.48 7.72 3.86
C CYS A 129 -5.22 6.42 4.20
N PRO A 130 -4.93 5.32 3.51
CA PRO A 130 -4.08 5.23 2.33
C PRO A 130 -4.66 6.02 1.15
N SER A 131 -3.82 6.42 0.20
CA SER A 131 -4.31 6.95 -1.07
C SER A 131 -4.85 5.82 -1.96
N ALA A 132 -5.42 6.17 -3.10
CA ALA A 132 -5.81 5.22 -4.16
C ALA A 132 -4.66 4.29 -4.62
N THR A 133 -3.42 4.63 -4.28
CA THR A 133 -2.23 3.83 -4.60
C THR A 133 -1.53 3.27 -3.36
N GLY A 134 -2.09 3.48 -2.18
CA GLY A 134 -1.60 2.91 -0.92
C GLY A 134 -2.14 1.51 -0.64
N GLY A 135 -1.89 0.99 0.55
CA GLY A 135 -2.29 -0.35 0.93
C GLY A 135 -1.76 -1.42 -0.01
N THR A 136 -2.56 -2.46 -0.29
CA THR A 136 -2.27 -3.43 -1.35
C THR A 136 -2.75 -2.90 -2.69
N ASN A 137 -1.87 -2.91 -3.67
CA ASN A 137 -2.18 -2.41 -5.02
C ASN A 137 -1.46 -3.24 -6.10
N ILE A 138 -1.87 -3.07 -7.35
CA ILE A 138 -1.19 -3.60 -8.53
C ILE A 138 0.02 -2.70 -8.93
N PRO A 139 1.05 -3.28 -9.59
CA PRO A 139 1.32 -4.72 -9.72
C PRO A 139 1.83 -5.32 -8.41
N GLY A 140 1.65 -6.60 -8.27
CA GLY A 140 2.00 -7.34 -7.07
C GLY A 140 0.79 -7.55 -6.18
N GLY A 141 0.83 -8.59 -5.38
CA GLY A 141 -0.20 -8.94 -4.42
C GLY A 141 0.46 -9.56 -3.19
N PRO A 142 -0.31 -9.83 -2.16
CA PRO A 142 0.18 -10.58 -1.01
C PRO A 142 0.46 -12.03 -1.42
N VAL A 143 1.25 -12.71 -0.61
CA VAL A 143 1.41 -14.16 -0.66
C VAL A 143 1.02 -14.76 0.68
N LEU A 144 0.47 -15.95 0.64
CA LEU A 144 0.08 -16.68 1.84
C LEU A 144 0.75 -18.05 1.82
N ASP A 145 1.32 -18.43 2.96
CA ASP A 145 1.87 -19.76 3.17
C ASP A 145 0.72 -20.71 3.54
N PRO A 146 0.37 -21.67 2.67
CA PRO A 146 -0.79 -22.54 2.91
C PRO A 146 -0.57 -23.56 4.03
N GLU A 147 0.70 -23.81 4.44
CA GLU A 147 0.99 -24.76 5.52
C GLU A 147 0.84 -24.13 6.90
N THR A 148 1.10 -22.83 7.01
CA THR A 148 1.06 -22.12 8.29
C THR A 148 -0.12 -21.17 8.43
N GLY A 149 -0.78 -20.82 7.33
CA GLY A 149 -1.83 -19.79 7.31
C GLY A 149 -1.31 -18.36 7.47
N ILE A 150 0.00 -18.13 7.28
CA ILE A 150 0.59 -16.79 7.42
C ILE A 150 0.52 -16.03 6.10
N LEU A 151 -0.10 -14.85 6.15
CA LEU A 151 -0.18 -13.89 5.05
C LEU A 151 0.98 -12.91 5.13
N TYR A 152 1.74 -12.77 4.05
CA TYR A 152 2.77 -11.74 3.89
C TYR A 152 2.24 -10.68 2.94
N VAL A 153 1.89 -9.53 3.48
CA VAL A 153 1.30 -8.44 2.72
C VAL A 153 2.25 -7.24 2.67
N GLN A 154 2.55 -6.81 1.45
CA GLN A 154 3.30 -5.59 1.23
C GLN A 154 2.36 -4.38 1.27
N SER A 155 2.88 -3.27 1.74
CA SER A 155 2.21 -1.98 1.69
C SER A 155 3.20 -0.85 1.46
N ARG A 156 2.69 0.26 1.00
CA ARG A 156 3.43 1.53 0.98
C ARG A 156 2.62 2.61 1.67
N LYS A 157 3.30 3.42 2.45
CA LYS A 157 2.72 4.60 3.06
C LYS A 157 2.54 5.67 1.98
N ALA A 158 1.39 5.67 1.36
CA ALA A 158 1.04 6.64 0.34
C ALA A 158 -0.23 7.37 0.76
N CYS A 159 -0.09 8.67 1.00
CA CYS A 159 -1.20 9.56 1.27
C CYS A 159 -1.30 10.62 0.17
N THR A 160 -2.50 11.10 -0.08
CA THR A 160 -2.74 12.20 -1.03
C THR A 160 -3.79 13.13 -0.47
N GLY A 161 -3.85 14.35 -0.98
CA GLY A 161 -4.95 15.27 -0.70
C GLY A 161 -6.14 14.97 -1.62
N GLY A 162 -7.31 14.81 -1.03
CA GLY A 162 -8.56 14.62 -1.75
C GLY A 162 -9.35 15.93 -1.85
N VAL A 163 -9.64 16.34 -3.08
CA VAL A 163 -10.48 17.50 -3.39
C VAL A 163 -11.51 17.09 -4.43
N LEU A 164 -12.75 17.52 -4.30
CA LEU A 164 -13.81 17.32 -5.29
C LEU A 164 -14.17 18.65 -5.94
N GLY A 165 -14.21 18.65 -7.25
CA GLY A 165 -14.66 19.79 -8.05
C GLY A 165 -15.77 19.39 -9.01
N PRO A 166 -16.28 20.35 -9.80
CA PRO A 166 -17.24 20.08 -10.87
C PRO A 166 -16.72 19.01 -11.81
N GLY A 167 -17.58 18.09 -12.20
CA GLY A 167 -17.28 17.03 -13.13
C GLY A 167 -17.34 17.46 -14.59
N SER A 168 -17.49 16.51 -15.49
CA SER A 168 -17.47 16.71 -16.94
C SER A 168 -18.83 17.08 -17.52
N ARG A 169 -19.60 17.98 -16.86
CA ARG A 169 -20.81 18.57 -17.42
C ARG A 169 -20.57 20.03 -17.79
N THR A 170 -21.12 20.45 -18.90
CA THR A 170 -21.18 21.86 -19.27
C THR A 170 -22.27 22.58 -18.48
N ASP A 171 -22.24 23.92 -18.40
CA ASP A 171 -23.21 24.73 -17.66
C ASP A 171 -24.70 24.51 -18.07
N ASP A 172 -24.93 24.00 -19.30
CA ASP A 172 -26.25 23.60 -19.80
C ASP A 172 -26.64 22.16 -19.44
N GLY A 173 -25.78 21.45 -18.67
CA GLY A 173 -25.99 20.07 -18.27
C GLY A 173 -25.67 19.03 -19.37
N ALA A 174 -25.17 19.47 -20.52
CA ALA A 174 -24.74 18.57 -21.57
C ALA A 174 -23.43 17.86 -21.18
N PRO A 175 -23.19 16.63 -21.68
CA PRO A 175 -21.91 15.96 -21.43
C PRO A 175 -20.77 16.73 -22.12
N ASP A 176 -19.76 17.16 -21.36
CA ASP A 176 -18.49 17.63 -21.92
C ASP A 176 -17.66 16.42 -22.31
N GLY A 177 -18.01 15.81 -23.40
CA GLY A 177 -17.32 14.60 -23.75
C GLY A 177 -17.40 14.26 -25.22
N GLY A 178 -16.23 14.24 -25.86
CA GLY A 178 -16.04 13.49 -27.08
C GLY A 178 -16.26 11.97 -26.84
N PRO A 179 -16.28 11.16 -27.90
CA PRO A 179 -16.49 9.72 -27.81
C PRO A 179 -15.57 9.05 -26.77
N GLY A 180 -16.14 8.34 -25.80
CA GLY A 180 -15.43 7.58 -24.77
C GLY A 180 -15.16 8.29 -23.44
N ARG A 181 -15.66 9.52 -23.23
CA ARG A 181 -15.58 10.18 -21.91
C ARG A 181 -16.79 9.85 -21.05
N THR A 182 -16.50 9.47 -19.80
CA THR A 182 -17.55 9.29 -18.80
C THR A 182 -18.04 10.65 -18.29
N VAL A 183 -19.34 10.83 -18.29
CA VAL A 183 -19.97 12.01 -17.68
C VAL A 183 -20.08 11.77 -16.17
N VAL A 184 -19.47 12.63 -15.37
CA VAL A 184 -19.53 12.60 -13.92
C VAL A 184 -19.92 13.96 -13.37
N GLU A 185 -20.64 13.99 -12.25
CA GLU A 185 -21.04 15.24 -11.59
C GLU A 185 -19.89 15.83 -10.80
N PHE A 186 -19.04 14.96 -10.22
CA PHE A 186 -17.88 15.35 -9.43
C PHE A 186 -16.64 14.65 -9.96
N ALA A 187 -15.51 15.32 -9.90
CA ALA A 187 -14.21 14.78 -10.27
C ALA A 187 -13.15 15.19 -9.25
N SER A 188 -12.09 14.41 -9.16
CA SER A 188 -10.91 14.83 -8.39
C SER A 188 -10.33 16.10 -8.99
N ALA A 189 -10.17 17.14 -8.17
CA ALA A 189 -9.63 18.42 -8.57
C ALA A 189 -8.12 18.50 -8.27
N PRO A 190 -7.35 19.33 -9.01
CA PRO A 190 -5.96 19.65 -8.70
C PRO A 190 -5.82 20.33 -7.34
N GLY A 191 -4.63 20.26 -6.74
CA GLY A 191 -4.28 21.03 -5.52
C GLY A 191 -4.17 20.19 -4.25
N GLY A 192 -4.51 18.91 -4.32
CA GLY A 192 -4.52 18.03 -3.14
C GLY A 192 -3.17 17.47 -2.69
N GLY A 193 -2.05 17.79 -3.33
CA GLY A 193 -0.76 17.25 -2.90
C GLY A 193 -0.31 17.78 -1.54
N PHE A 194 0.21 16.92 -0.67
CA PHE A 194 0.86 17.35 0.58
C PHE A 194 2.24 17.96 0.35
N GLY A 195 2.84 17.65 -0.80
CA GLY A 195 4.22 18.01 -1.07
C GLY A 195 5.22 17.12 -0.33
N ALA A 196 6.45 17.57 -0.36
CA ALA A 196 7.58 16.99 0.35
C ALA A 196 8.42 18.14 0.92
N ILE A 197 9.17 17.90 1.96
CA ILE A 197 10.11 18.86 2.51
C ILE A 197 11.45 18.64 1.82
N ASP A 198 11.72 19.44 0.79
CA ASP A 198 12.94 19.33 -0.03
C ASP A 198 13.17 17.91 -0.59
N GLY A 199 12.09 17.19 -0.91
CA GLY A 199 12.13 15.81 -1.39
C GLY A 199 11.99 14.72 -0.31
N LEU A 200 12.01 15.07 0.96
CA LEU A 200 11.73 14.15 2.05
C LEU A 200 10.22 13.94 2.21
N PRO A 201 9.73 12.70 2.34
CA PRO A 201 8.34 12.46 2.70
C PRO A 201 8.00 13.11 4.04
N ILE A 202 6.81 13.73 4.14
CA ILE A 202 6.38 14.42 5.37
C ILE A 202 5.89 13.46 6.48
N PHE A 203 5.86 12.17 6.23
CA PHE A 203 5.37 11.16 7.16
C PHE A 203 6.51 10.44 7.88
N LYS A 204 6.24 9.88 9.06
CA LYS A 204 7.15 8.94 9.72
C LYS A 204 7.37 7.68 8.88
N PRO A 205 8.60 7.13 8.83
CA PRO A 205 8.82 5.83 8.23
C PRO A 205 8.11 4.71 9.02
N PRO A 206 8.02 3.46 8.48
CA PRO A 206 8.55 3.04 7.20
C PRO A 206 7.69 3.55 6.04
N TYR A 207 8.33 3.83 4.89
CA TYR A 207 7.63 4.30 3.69
C TYR A 207 7.11 3.16 2.82
N GLY A 208 7.73 1.99 2.94
CA GLY A 208 7.26 0.72 2.43
C GLY A 208 7.62 -0.39 3.41
N ARG A 209 6.73 -1.36 3.55
CA ARG A 209 6.93 -2.48 4.46
C ARG A 209 6.27 -3.76 3.97
N ILE A 210 6.66 -4.87 4.57
CA ILE A 210 6.03 -6.17 4.45
C ILE A 210 5.60 -6.57 5.86
N THR A 211 4.32 -6.90 6.02
CA THR A 211 3.74 -7.33 7.30
C THR A 211 3.36 -8.80 7.21
N ALA A 212 3.74 -9.60 8.21
CA ALA A 212 3.29 -10.96 8.39
C ALA A 212 2.09 -11.00 9.33
N ILE A 213 1.02 -11.63 8.89
CA ILE A 213 -0.25 -11.74 9.63
C ILE A 213 -0.62 -13.22 9.72
N ASP A 214 -0.80 -13.72 10.92
CA ASP A 214 -1.36 -15.05 11.14
C ASP A 214 -2.87 -15.03 10.86
N MET A 215 -3.29 -15.66 9.78
CA MET A 215 -4.70 -15.71 9.38
C MET A 215 -5.50 -16.76 10.15
N ASN A 216 -4.89 -17.54 11.04
CA ASN A 216 -5.62 -18.42 11.96
C ASN A 216 -6.11 -17.63 13.19
N THR A 217 -5.40 -16.57 13.57
CA THR A 217 -5.71 -15.76 14.77
C THR A 217 -6.12 -14.31 14.43
N GLY A 218 -5.74 -13.82 13.25
CA GLY A 218 -5.89 -12.42 12.86
C GLY A 218 -4.87 -11.48 13.53
N GLU A 219 -3.77 -11.99 14.06
CA GLU A 219 -2.74 -11.20 14.73
C GLU A 219 -1.59 -10.86 13.78
N HIS A 220 -1.05 -9.63 13.90
CA HIS A 220 0.20 -9.26 13.25
C HIS A 220 1.38 -9.91 14.00
N LEU A 221 2.20 -10.66 13.31
CA LEU A 221 3.36 -11.33 13.90
C LEU A 221 4.58 -10.39 13.91
N TRP A 222 4.89 -9.79 12.78
CA TRP A 222 6.00 -8.87 12.59
C TRP A 222 5.81 -8.03 11.33
N TRP A 223 6.63 -7.02 11.18
CA TRP A 223 6.81 -6.31 9.91
C TRP A 223 8.28 -5.94 9.70
N ILE A 224 8.67 -5.79 8.45
CA ILE A 224 10.01 -5.34 8.04
C ILE A 224 9.89 -4.23 6.99
N PRO A 225 10.88 -3.32 6.93
CA PRO A 225 10.96 -2.35 5.85
C PRO A 225 11.10 -3.04 4.49
N ASN A 226 10.48 -2.47 3.45
CA ASN A 226 10.67 -2.92 2.08
C ASN A 226 12.03 -2.46 1.54
N GLY A 227 13.02 -3.34 1.62
CA GLY A 227 14.40 -3.04 1.23
C GLY A 227 15.13 -2.12 2.22
N ASP A 228 15.94 -1.22 1.69
CA ASP A 228 16.74 -0.29 2.49
C ASP A 228 16.30 1.16 2.28
N THR A 229 16.75 2.06 3.16
CA THR A 229 16.56 3.50 2.98
C THR A 229 17.10 3.94 1.61
N PRO A 230 16.28 4.61 0.77
CA PRO A 230 16.74 5.15 -0.51
C PRO A 230 17.88 6.16 -0.34
N ASP A 231 18.80 6.20 -1.30
CA ASP A 231 20.01 7.03 -1.22
C ASP A 231 19.71 8.55 -1.15
N ASN A 232 18.62 8.99 -1.79
CA ASN A 232 18.16 10.38 -1.71
C ASN A 232 17.64 10.76 -0.32
N ILE A 233 17.29 9.81 0.51
CA ILE A 233 16.90 10.02 1.92
C ILE A 233 18.13 9.82 2.81
N ALA A 234 18.85 8.72 2.65
CA ALA A 234 20.02 8.41 3.46
C ALA A 234 21.12 9.48 3.40
N ASN A 235 21.28 10.15 2.24
CA ASN A 235 22.27 11.20 2.02
C ASN A 235 21.64 12.60 1.95
N HIS A 236 20.44 12.78 2.50
CA HIS A 236 19.75 14.07 2.40
C HIS A 236 20.41 15.12 3.28
N PRO A 237 20.70 16.35 2.77
CA PRO A 237 21.40 17.39 3.55
C PRO A 237 20.71 17.76 4.86
N LEU A 238 19.37 17.77 4.89
CA LEU A 238 18.61 18.06 6.11
C LEU A 238 18.66 16.92 7.16
N LEU A 239 19.22 15.77 6.81
CA LEU A 239 19.42 14.62 7.70
C LEU A 239 20.89 14.37 8.02
N GLU A 240 21.80 15.28 7.64
CA GLU A 240 23.22 15.15 7.95
C GLU A 240 23.44 15.08 9.48
N GLY A 241 24.06 13.98 9.94
CA GLY A 241 24.30 13.74 11.36
C GLY A 241 23.08 13.26 12.16
N VAL A 242 21.94 13.05 11.52
CA VAL A 242 20.73 12.51 12.16
C VAL A 242 20.72 10.99 12.01
N ASP A 243 20.58 10.27 13.12
CA ASP A 243 20.40 8.82 13.10
C ASP A 243 18.93 8.51 12.76
N ILE A 244 18.68 7.97 11.57
CA ILE A 244 17.34 7.59 11.12
C ILE A 244 17.22 6.07 11.02
N PRO A 245 16.04 5.49 11.33
CA PRO A 245 15.81 4.07 11.13
C PRO A 245 15.82 3.72 9.64
N ASN A 246 15.92 2.42 9.31
CA ASN A 246 15.67 1.98 7.94
C ASN A 246 14.23 2.37 7.53
N THR A 247 14.12 3.25 6.55
CA THR A 247 12.83 3.79 6.11
C THR A 247 12.07 2.88 5.16
N GLY A 248 12.76 1.90 4.57
CA GLY A 248 12.22 1.13 3.45
C GLY A 248 12.01 1.98 2.19
N TYR A 249 11.92 1.31 1.06
CA TYR A 249 11.59 1.93 -0.23
C TYR A 249 10.07 2.04 -0.40
N GLN A 250 9.57 3.20 -0.78
CA GLN A 250 8.14 3.47 -1.01
C GLN A 250 7.64 2.88 -2.35
N GLY A 251 7.89 1.60 -2.57
CA GLY A 251 7.46 0.88 -3.76
C GLY A 251 6.46 -0.22 -3.45
N ASN A 252 5.77 -0.70 -4.48
CA ASN A 252 4.99 -1.92 -4.37
C ASN A 252 5.96 -3.10 -4.40
N ALA A 253 6.30 -3.63 -3.23
CA ALA A 253 7.17 -4.79 -3.14
C ALA A 253 6.60 -5.98 -3.93
N THR A 254 7.50 -6.78 -4.44
CA THR A 254 7.17 -8.06 -5.07
C THR A 254 7.57 -9.15 -4.09
N VAL A 255 6.67 -10.05 -3.75
CA VAL A 255 6.90 -11.07 -2.71
C VAL A 255 6.68 -12.49 -3.22
N LEU A 256 7.44 -13.43 -2.67
CA LEU A 256 7.33 -14.88 -2.90
C LEU A 256 7.66 -15.60 -1.60
N VAL A 257 6.81 -16.53 -1.18
CA VAL A 257 7.08 -17.40 -0.03
C VAL A 257 7.42 -18.81 -0.49
N THR A 258 8.36 -19.43 0.22
CA THR A 258 8.75 -20.84 0.06
C THR A 258 8.70 -21.52 1.42
N GLU A 259 9.10 -22.79 1.49
CA GLU A 259 9.11 -23.59 2.73
C GLU A 259 9.82 -22.87 3.90
N SER A 260 10.92 -22.15 3.64
CA SER A 260 11.74 -21.54 4.69
C SER A 260 11.95 -20.03 4.54
N LEU A 261 11.75 -19.48 3.34
CA LEU A 261 12.12 -18.10 3.03
C LEU A 261 10.93 -17.28 2.54
N LEU A 262 10.90 -16.04 3.01
CA LEU A 262 10.20 -14.95 2.35
C LEU A 262 11.19 -14.22 1.46
N MET A 263 10.93 -14.20 0.16
CA MET A 263 11.76 -13.49 -0.81
C MET A 263 11.00 -12.28 -1.36
N PHE A 264 11.73 -11.19 -1.61
CA PHE A 264 11.09 -9.95 -2.06
C PHE A 264 12.04 -9.03 -2.82
N ALA A 265 11.46 -8.06 -3.51
CA ALA A 265 12.16 -6.93 -4.11
C ALA A 265 11.42 -5.64 -3.81
N GLU A 266 12.13 -4.51 -3.87
CA GLU A 266 11.59 -3.18 -3.55
C GLU A 266 10.45 -2.73 -4.47
N GLY A 267 10.37 -3.31 -5.68
CA GLY A 267 9.39 -2.94 -6.67
C GLY A 267 9.92 -1.96 -7.72
N ARG A 268 9.02 -1.39 -8.51
CA ARG A 268 9.38 -0.49 -9.62
C ARG A 268 10.16 0.72 -9.14
N GLY A 269 11.32 0.96 -9.74
CA GLY A 269 12.19 2.07 -9.41
C GLY A 269 13.06 1.85 -8.18
N GLY A 270 12.91 0.73 -7.49
CA GLY A 270 13.79 0.30 -6.42
C GLY A 270 15.12 -0.27 -6.92
N ARG A 271 15.91 -0.80 -6.01
CA ARG A 271 17.19 -1.42 -6.33
C ARG A 271 17.01 -2.70 -7.13
N SER A 272 17.99 -3.02 -7.96
CA SER A 272 18.08 -4.29 -8.70
C SER A 272 18.58 -5.42 -7.79
N LEU A 273 17.83 -5.66 -6.71
CA LEU A 273 18.13 -6.69 -5.71
C LEU A 273 16.91 -7.57 -5.47
N TRP A 274 17.18 -8.85 -5.27
CA TRP A 274 16.23 -9.84 -4.78
C TRP A 274 16.69 -10.27 -3.39
N TYR A 275 15.89 -9.92 -2.38
CA TYR A 275 16.17 -10.15 -0.96
C TYR A 275 15.58 -11.48 -0.52
N ALA A 276 16.17 -12.06 0.53
CA ALA A 276 15.64 -13.21 1.24
C ALA A 276 15.64 -12.94 2.74
N ALA A 277 14.55 -13.30 3.40
CA ALA A 277 14.37 -13.23 4.84
C ALA A 277 13.85 -14.58 5.37
N ASN A 278 14.14 -14.86 6.63
CA ASN A 278 13.48 -15.94 7.34
C ASN A 278 11.98 -15.61 7.44
N LYS A 279 11.11 -16.51 6.96
CA LYS A 279 9.68 -16.25 6.90
C LYS A 279 8.99 -16.15 8.28
N GLU A 280 9.58 -16.77 9.32
CA GLU A 280 9.02 -16.75 10.67
C GLU A 280 9.35 -15.46 11.43
N THR A 281 10.54 -14.89 11.20
CA THR A 281 11.05 -13.76 11.98
C THR A 281 11.13 -12.44 11.20
N GLY A 282 11.10 -12.50 9.88
CA GLY A 282 11.37 -11.34 9.02
C GLY A 282 12.86 -10.97 8.94
N GLU A 283 13.76 -11.66 9.64
CA GLU A 283 15.18 -11.38 9.63
C GLU A 283 15.76 -11.62 8.23
N ARG A 284 16.40 -10.59 7.66
CA ARG A 284 17.04 -10.68 6.35
C ARG A 284 18.26 -11.60 6.42
N VAL A 285 18.27 -12.65 5.59
CA VAL A 285 19.35 -13.63 5.52
C VAL A 285 20.30 -13.36 4.34
N GLY A 286 19.89 -12.59 3.36
CA GLY A 286 20.75 -12.22 2.23
C GLY A 286 20.02 -11.53 1.09
N SER A 287 20.77 -11.26 0.03
CA SER A 287 20.24 -10.76 -1.22
C SER A 287 21.12 -11.18 -2.39
N VAL A 288 20.54 -11.21 -3.59
CA VAL A 288 21.25 -11.42 -4.85
C VAL A 288 20.93 -10.28 -5.80
N GLU A 289 21.90 -9.96 -6.64
CA GLU A 289 21.72 -8.97 -7.69
C GLU A 289 20.91 -9.54 -8.85
N ILE A 290 19.99 -8.73 -9.36
CA ILE A 290 19.18 -9.03 -10.54
C ILE A 290 19.45 -7.97 -11.63
N PRO A 291 19.23 -8.29 -12.92
CA PRO A 291 19.58 -7.35 -13.98
C PRO A 291 18.83 -6.00 -13.95
N ALA A 292 17.59 -6.00 -13.47
CA ALA A 292 16.76 -4.81 -13.30
C ALA A 292 15.73 -5.03 -12.19
N PRO A 293 15.09 -3.95 -11.68
CA PRO A 293 14.01 -4.09 -10.70
C PRO A 293 12.88 -4.98 -11.20
N THR A 294 12.25 -5.72 -10.29
CA THR A 294 11.02 -6.46 -10.56
C THR A 294 9.85 -5.84 -9.80
N SER A 295 8.66 -5.83 -10.39
CA SER A 295 7.47 -5.20 -9.81
C SER A 295 6.18 -5.95 -10.12
N THR A 296 6.29 -7.19 -10.60
CA THR A 296 5.14 -8.05 -10.86
C THR A 296 5.33 -9.39 -10.14
N ALA A 297 4.27 -10.19 -10.09
CA ALA A 297 4.29 -11.46 -9.38
C ALA A 297 5.42 -12.39 -9.90
N PRO A 298 6.34 -12.83 -9.03
CA PRO A 298 7.31 -13.85 -9.33
C PRO A 298 6.64 -15.22 -9.31
N MET A 299 7.32 -16.22 -9.83
CA MET A 299 6.91 -17.61 -9.67
C MET A 299 8.10 -18.52 -9.40
N THR A 300 7.85 -19.65 -8.77
CA THR A 300 8.83 -20.72 -8.62
C THR A 300 8.31 -22.04 -9.18
N TYR A 301 9.20 -22.86 -9.70
CA TYR A 301 8.87 -24.20 -10.20
C TYR A 301 10.08 -25.12 -10.09
N MET A 302 9.80 -26.42 -10.10
CA MET A 302 10.82 -27.46 -10.16
C MET A 302 10.98 -27.97 -11.60
N HIS A 303 12.20 -28.13 -12.06
CA HIS A 303 12.53 -28.80 -13.33
C HIS A 303 13.75 -29.69 -13.12
N GLU A 304 13.61 -30.97 -13.42
CA GLU A 304 14.67 -31.99 -13.28
C GLU A 304 15.37 -31.97 -11.89
N GLY A 305 14.59 -31.75 -10.82
CA GLY A 305 15.10 -31.71 -9.44
C GLY A 305 15.77 -30.39 -9.05
N VAL A 306 15.77 -29.38 -9.92
CA VAL A 306 16.32 -28.05 -9.65
C VAL A 306 15.17 -27.06 -9.50
N GLN A 307 15.22 -26.25 -8.44
CA GLN A 307 14.26 -25.14 -8.25
C GLN A 307 14.70 -23.91 -9.04
N TYR A 308 13.76 -23.34 -9.77
CA TYR A 308 13.90 -22.08 -10.48
C TYR A 308 12.96 -21.03 -9.91
N ILE A 309 13.41 -19.77 -9.88
CA ILE A 309 12.62 -18.60 -9.56
C ILE A 309 12.63 -17.70 -10.78
N LEU A 310 11.45 -17.38 -11.30
CA LEU A 310 11.26 -16.46 -12.42
C LEU A 310 10.83 -15.11 -11.93
N LEU A 311 11.55 -14.07 -12.34
CA LEU A 311 11.31 -12.68 -11.99
C LEU A 311 11.05 -11.88 -13.28
N PRO A 312 9.86 -11.37 -13.51
CA PRO A 312 9.63 -10.39 -14.55
C PRO A 312 10.37 -9.10 -14.19
N ILE A 313 11.27 -8.65 -15.05
CA ILE A 313 12.14 -7.50 -14.83
C ILE A 313 11.97 -6.46 -15.94
N PHE A 314 12.10 -5.19 -15.60
CA PHE A 314 12.11 -4.08 -16.56
C PHE A 314 12.60 -2.78 -15.90
N GLY A 315 12.99 -1.81 -16.72
CA GLY A 315 13.37 -0.49 -16.26
C GLY A 315 14.83 -0.18 -16.46
N MET A 316 15.42 0.58 -15.57
CA MET A 316 16.86 0.89 -15.62
C MET A 316 17.65 -0.20 -14.92
N GLY A 317 18.57 -0.81 -15.63
CA GLY A 317 19.54 -1.73 -15.06
C GLY A 317 20.63 -1.00 -14.25
N ARG A 318 21.49 -1.79 -13.61
CA ARG A 318 22.56 -1.26 -12.74
C ARG A 318 23.53 -0.32 -13.46
N ASP A 319 23.79 -0.58 -14.72
CA ASP A 319 24.73 0.22 -15.53
C ASP A 319 24.06 1.44 -16.19
N GLY A 320 22.82 1.76 -15.79
CA GLY A 320 22.04 2.84 -16.38
C GLY A 320 21.47 2.51 -17.77
N GLU A 321 21.64 1.29 -18.26
CA GLU A 321 21.04 0.84 -19.49
C GLU A 321 19.56 0.48 -19.30
N ARG A 322 18.73 0.84 -20.28
CA ARG A 322 17.32 0.49 -20.25
C ARG A 322 17.11 -0.98 -20.62
N ILE A 323 16.62 -1.75 -19.66
CA ILE A 323 16.25 -3.15 -19.86
C ILE A 323 14.77 -3.21 -20.28
N PRO A 324 14.46 -3.73 -21.45
CA PRO A 324 13.08 -3.98 -21.87
C PRO A 324 12.44 -5.06 -21.00
N GLY A 325 11.11 -5.20 -21.06
CA GLY A 325 10.41 -6.27 -20.35
C GLY A 325 11.02 -7.63 -20.67
N SER A 326 11.55 -8.30 -19.68
CA SER A 326 12.29 -9.57 -19.76
C SER A 326 11.98 -10.45 -18.57
N ILE A 327 12.43 -11.69 -18.59
CA ILE A 327 12.34 -12.63 -17.46
C ILE A 327 13.75 -13.01 -17.03
N ALA A 328 14.09 -12.74 -15.78
CA ALA A 328 15.28 -13.29 -15.14
C ALA A 328 14.93 -14.63 -14.49
N ALA A 329 15.74 -15.66 -14.74
CA ALA A 329 15.61 -16.96 -14.10
C ALA A 329 16.78 -17.15 -13.12
N LEU A 330 16.45 -17.35 -11.85
CA LEU A 330 17.41 -17.66 -10.80
C LEU A 330 17.32 -19.15 -10.47
N ARG A 331 18.44 -19.77 -10.17
CA ARG A 331 18.53 -21.14 -9.64
C ARG A 331 19.69 -21.23 -8.65
N LEU A 332 19.64 -22.20 -7.77
CA LEU A 332 20.81 -22.58 -7.01
C LEU A 332 21.90 -23.16 -7.94
N PRO A 333 23.19 -22.92 -7.65
CA PRO A 333 24.28 -23.43 -8.42
C PRO A 333 24.26 -24.94 -8.58
#